data_edeeba2236a0dd7842dd93f13a3976d8
#
_entry.id   edeeba2236a0dd7842dd93f13a3976d8
#
_cell.length_a   1.000
_cell.length_b   1.000
_cell.length_c   1.000
_cell.angle_alpha   90.00
_cell.angle_beta   90.00
_cell.angle_gamma   90.00
#
_symmetry.space_group_name_H-M   'P 1'
#
loop_
_entity.id
_entity.type
_entity.pdbx_description
1 polymer ?
#
loop_
_entity_poly.entity_id
_entity_poly.type
_entity_poly.pdbx_seq_one_letter_code
_entity_poly.pdbx_strand_id
1 'polypeptide(L)'
;FYDNGNNLLITWGCDFTFLSAPVSYDNMDKLIKYVNANEERFGVHVQYAVFSDYIKAVHQHKKQWDVYEGDFMPYATEDDSYWVGYYTSRGRLKGLSRRAMNELAAAELALTWLSKTSLPHHDAFVGVERLREAQGEFQHHDAITGTEKQAVADDYTVQMEDGSFFANEATSAVLGTILDVNLNHNFTLKWEEMGKDKMM
;
A
#
# COMPACT_ATOMS: atom_id res chain seq x y z
N PHE A 1 -3.34 28.02 -16.16
CA PHE A 1 -3.05 26.95 -15.20
C PHE A 1 -2.37 25.74 -15.84
N TYR A 2 -2.69 25.43 -17.10
CA TYR A 2 -2.13 24.28 -17.79
C TYR A 2 -1.43 24.73 -19.07
N ASP A 3 -0.23 25.15 -18.93
CA ASP A 3 0.65 25.47 -20.05
C ASP A 3 1.35 24.21 -20.60
N ASN A 4 0.63 23.09 -20.60
CA ASN A 4 1.16 21.76 -20.90
C ASN A 4 0.83 21.28 -22.32
N GLY A 5 0.48 22.20 -23.20
CA GLY A 5 -0.10 21.86 -24.50
C GLY A 5 -1.62 21.68 -24.37
N ASN A 6 -2.20 20.83 -25.22
CA ASN A 6 -3.65 20.70 -25.35
C ASN A 6 -4.24 19.53 -24.58
N ASN A 7 -3.49 18.90 -23.67
CA ASN A 7 -3.97 17.74 -22.92
C ASN A 7 -4.21 18.08 -21.47
N LEU A 8 -5.41 17.78 -20.98
CA LEU A 8 -5.80 17.93 -19.59
C LEU A 8 -6.16 16.57 -19.01
N LEU A 9 -5.72 16.28 -17.79
CA LEU A 9 -6.17 15.14 -17.02
C LEU A 9 -7.20 15.60 -15.99
N ILE A 10 -8.40 15.03 -16.07
CA ILE A 10 -9.45 15.26 -15.08
C ILE A 10 -9.67 13.97 -14.33
N THR A 11 -9.36 13.97 -13.05
CA THR A 11 -9.70 12.87 -12.15
C THR A 11 -11.18 12.94 -11.83
N TRP A 12 -11.87 11.81 -11.94
CA TRP A 12 -13.31 11.76 -11.75
C TRP A 12 -13.67 10.72 -10.71
N GLY A 13 -14.36 11.14 -9.68
CA GLY A 13 -14.80 10.28 -8.61
C GLY A 13 -14.46 10.85 -7.24
N CYS A 14 -15.03 10.21 -6.25
CA CYS A 14 -14.84 10.47 -4.83
C CYS A 14 -14.98 9.13 -4.10
N ASP A 15 -14.84 9.10 -2.79
CA ASP A 15 -15.01 7.90 -2.00
C ASP A 15 -16.32 7.19 -2.35
N PHE A 16 -16.25 5.89 -2.58
CA PHE A 16 -17.37 5.01 -2.90
C PHE A 16 -18.15 5.33 -4.17
N THR A 17 -17.74 6.29 -4.99
CA THR A 17 -18.46 6.72 -6.20
C THR A 17 -18.73 5.57 -7.17
N PHE A 18 -17.82 4.59 -7.25
CA PHE A 18 -17.90 3.46 -8.19
C PHE A 18 -18.40 2.16 -7.56
N LEU A 19 -19.02 2.18 -6.38
CA LEU A 19 -19.68 0.99 -5.81
C LEU A 19 -20.74 0.42 -6.76
N SER A 20 -21.45 1.29 -7.49
CA SER A 20 -22.32 0.92 -8.60
C SER A 20 -21.72 1.40 -9.92
N ALA A 21 -20.60 0.82 -10.31
CA ALA A 21 -19.83 1.21 -11.48
C ALA A 21 -20.67 1.38 -12.77
N PRO A 22 -21.62 0.48 -13.11
CA PRO A 22 -22.43 0.64 -14.32
C PRO A 22 -23.16 1.97 -14.39
N VAL A 23 -23.74 2.43 -13.28
CA VAL A 23 -24.47 3.71 -13.22
C VAL A 23 -23.54 4.90 -13.45
N SER A 24 -22.36 4.85 -12.84
CA SER A 24 -21.34 5.91 -12.99
C SER A 24 -20.85 5.98 -14.43
N TYR A 25 -20.52 4.83 -15.03
CA TYR A 25 -20.03 4.77 -16.41
C TYR A 25 -21.12 5.15 -17.42
N ASP A 26 -22.36 4.73 -17.24
CA ASP A 26 -23.49 5.16 -18.08
C ASP A 26 -23.63 6.68 -18.15
N ASN A 27 -23.41 7.38 -17.03
CA ASN A 27 -23.46 8.83 -17.01
C ASN A 27 -22.25 9.48 -17.68
N MET A 28 -21.07 8.95 -17.45
CA MET A 28 -19.84 9.42 -18.10
C MET A 28 -19.89 9.18 -19.60
N ASP A 29 -20.35 8.04 -20.07
CA ASP A 29 -20.50 7.72 -21.47
C ASP A 29 -21.43 8.70 -22.19
N LYS A 30 -22.56 9.07 -21.55
CA LYS A 30 -23.48 10.07 -22.08
C LYS A 30 -22.82 11.45 -22.20
N LEU A 31 -22.06 11.84 -21.16
CA LEU A 31 -21.32 13.11 -21.16
C LEU A 31 -20.28 13.13 -22.26
N ILE A 32 -19.44 12.10 -22.35
CA ILE A 32 -18.40 11.97 -23.38
C ILE A 32 -19.02 12.02 -24.78
N LYS A 33 -20.06 11.24 -25.00
CA LYS A 33 -20.78 11.21 -26.30
C LYS A 33 -21.34 12.58 -26.65
N TYR A 34 -21.95 13.29 -25.69
CA TYR A 34 -22.52 14.60 -25.93
C TYR A 34 -21.45 15.66 -26.24
N VAL A 35 -20.38 15.71 -25.47
CA VAL A 35 -19.30 16.65 -25.66
C VAL A 35 -18.64 16.44 -27.01
N ASN A 36 -18.28 15.19 -27.36
CA ASN A 36 -17.61 14.87 -28.63
C ASN A 36 -18.51 15.08 -29.85
N ALA A 37 -19.82 14.91 -29.71
CA ALA A 37 -20.77 15.25 -30.76
C ALA A 37 -20.91 16.77 -31.01
N ASN A 38 -20.44 17.59 -30.07
CA ASN A 38 -20.44 19.06 -30.14
C ASN A 38 -19.03 19.63 -30.00
N GLU A 39 -18.02 18.92 -30.48
CA GLU A 39 -16.60 19.27 -30.35
C GLU A 39 -16.30 20.66 -30.90
N GLU A 40 -16.87 21.06 -32.06
CA GLU A 40 -16.71 22.39 -32.63
C GLU A 40 -17.22 23.48 -31.68
N ARG A 41 -18.27 23.22 -30.92
CA ARG A 41 -18.85 24.19 -29.98
C ARG A 41 -18.02 24.33 -28.72
N PHE A 42 -17.53 23.22 -28.20
CA PHE A 42 -16.83 23.15 -26.91
C PHE A 42 -15.31 23.33 -27.05
N GLY A 43 -14.76 23.08 -28.24
CA GLY A 43 -13.31 23.13 -28.48
C GLY A 43 -12.51 22.06 -27.75
N VAL A 44 -13.17 20.97 -27.35
CA VAL A 44 -12.54 19.87 -26.58
C VAL A 44 -13.04 18.52 -27.05
N HIS A 45 -12.15 17.55 -27.01
CA HIS A 45 -12.44 16.13 -27.17
C HIS A 45 -12.21 15.42 -25.84
N VAL A 46 -13.12 14.56 -25.41
CA VAL A 46 -13.08 13.87 -24.12
C VAL A 46 -13.04 12.37 -24.33
N GLN A 47 -12.17 11.69 -23.62
CA GLN A 47 -12.05 10.22 -23.64
C GLN A 47 -11.61 9.67 -22.29
N TYR A 48 -11.88 8.41 -22.05
CA TYR A 48 -11.23 7.69 -20.96
C TYR A 48 -9.74 7.54 -21.24
N ALA A 49 -8.95 7.62 -20.19
CA ALA A 49 -7.51 7.43 -20.27
C ALA A 49 -6.99 6.82 -18.96
N VAL A 50 -5.95 6.03 -19.04
CA VAL A 50 -5.13 5.70 -17.89
C VAL A 50 -4.02 6.73 -17.74
N PHE A 51 -3.45 6.84 -16.55
CA PHE A 51 -2.46 7.87 -16.27
C PHE A 51 -1.27 7.87 -17.25
N SER A 52 -0.82 6.66 -17.66
CA SER A 52 0.26 6.52 -18.63
C SER A 52 -0.06 7.13 -20.02
N ASP A 53 -1.32 7.13 -20.44
CA ASP A 53 -1.71 7.71 -21.72
C ASP A 53 -1.63 9.24 -21.68
N TYR A 54 -2.07 9.82 -20.58
CA TYR A 54 -1.89 11.25 -20.33
C TYR A 54 -0.42 11.65 -20.33
N ILE A 55 0.43 10.94 -19.61
CA ILE A 55 1.87 11.22 -19.56
C ILE A 55 2.50 11.11 -20.96
N LYS A 56 2.16 10.09 -21.75
CA LYS A 56 2.64 9.96 -23.14
C LYS A 56 2.21 11.15 -24.00
N ALA A 57 0.94 11.56 -23.90
CA ALA A 57 0.41 12.69 -24.66
C ALA A 57 1.12 14.02 -24.29
N VAL A 58 1.34 14.26 -23.01
CA VAL A 58 2.06 15.44 -22.52
C VAL A 58 3.53 15.43 -22.97
N HIS A 59 4.21 14.30 -22.93
CA HIS A 59 5.60 14.15 -23.40
C HIS A 59 5.79 14.48 -24.88
N GLN A 60 4.74 14.31 -25.72
CA GLN A 60 4.81 14.66 -27.14
C GLN A 60 5.01 16.15 -27.37
N HIS A 61 4.61 17.01 -26.44
CA HIS A 61 4.79 18.46 -26.54
C HIS A 61 6.23 18.93 -26.28
N LYS A 62 7.13 18.04 -25.87
CA LYS A 62 8.56 18.31 -25.63
C LYS A 62 8.82 19.58 -24.82
N LYS A 63 7.92 19.89 -23.89
CA LYS A 63 8.04 21.05 -23.00
C LYS A 63 9.19 20.83 -22.03
N GLN A 64 9.93 21.90 -21.74
CA GLN A 64 10.85 21.91 -20.60
C GLN A 64 10.02 22.18 -19.34
N TRP A 65 10.11 21.27 -18.37
CA TRP A 65 9.42 21.37 -17.10
C TRP A 65 10.32 22.00 -16.05
N ASP A 66 9.71 22.79 -15.17
CA ASP A 66 10.40 23.27 -13.98
C ASP A 66 10.72 22.08 -13.08
N VAL A 67 11.92 22.09 -12.52
CA VAL A 67 12.37 21.08 -11.57
C VAL A 67 12.20 21.65 -10.17
N TYR A 68 11.45 20.94 -9.33
CA TYR A 68 11.34 21.25 -7.92
C TYR A 68 12.44 20.49 -7.16
N GLU A 69 13.22 21.23 -6.39
CA GLU A 69 14.22 20.69 -5.47
C GLU A 69 13.77 21.02 -4.04
N GLY A 70 13.43 20.00 -3.26
CA GLY A 70 12.97 20.18 -1.89
C GLY A 70 12.14 19.02 -1.37
N ASP A 71 11.51 19.23 -0.24
CA ASP A 71 10.60 18.28 0.41
C ASP A 71 9.15 18.63 0.07
N PHE A 72 8.31 17.61 -0.12
CA PHE A 72 6.87 17.77 -0.30
C PHE A 72 6.10 17.73 1.04
N MET A 73 6.78 17.54 2.13
CA MET A 73 6.19 17.45 3.45
C MET A 73 6.53 18.70 4.28
N PRO A 74 5.66 19.14 5.19
CA PRO A 74 4.34 18.60 5.47
C PRO A 74 3.29 19.00 4.42
N TYR A 75 2.30 18.13 4.23
CA TYR A 75 1.15 18.46 3.40
C TYR A 75 0.24 19.48 4.09
N ALA A 76 -0.21 20.49 3.33
CA ALA A 76 -1.17 21.48 3.79
C ALA A 76 -2.36 21.54 2.82
N THR A 77 -3.58 21.51 3.33
CA THR A 77 -4.80 21.70 2.53
C THR A 77 -5.14 23.17 2.33
N GLU A 78 -4.78 23.99 3.32
CA GLU A 78 -5.03 25.43 3.37
C GLU A 78 -3.89 26.10 4.14
N ASP A 79 -3.87 27.42 4.18
CA ASP A 79 -2.94 28.15 5.02
C ASP A 79 -3.12 27.74 6.48
N ASP A 80 -2.01 27.43 7.14
CA ASP A 80 -1.95 26.99 8.55
C ASP A 80 -2.69 25.66 8.87
N SER A 81 -3.12 24.90 7.86
CA SER A 81 -3.79 23.60 8.00
C SER A 81 -2.87 22.46 7.57
N TYR A 82 -2.00 22.03 8.46
CA TYR A 82 -0.99 21.01 8.20
C TYR A 82 -1.43 19.62 8.65
N TRP A 83 -1.27 18.65 7.78
CA TRP A 83 -1.57 17.24 8.05
C TRP A 83 -0.31 16.54 8.59
N VAL A 84 -0.08 16.65 9.87
CA VAL A 84 1.13 16.09 10.51
C VAL A 84 0.82 15.06 11.61
N GLY A 85 -0.41 15.00 12.09
CA GLY A 85 -0.80 14.11 13.18
C GLY A 85 -0.62 12.63 12.85
N TYR A 86 -0.84 12.24 11.61
CA TYR A 86 -0.73 10.86 11.16
C TYR A 86 0.72 10.33 11.12
N TYR A 87 1.73 11.18 11.24
CA TYR A 87 3.12 10.74 11.36
C TYR A 87 3.35 9.90 12.62
N THR A 88 2.63 10.19 13.69
CA THR A 88 2.80 9.57 15.01
C THR A 88 1.54 8.89 15.55
N SER A 89 0.40 9.07 14.88
CA SER A 89 -0.85 8.47 15.31
C SER A 89 -0.72 6.94 15.35
N ARG A 90 -1.18 6.31 16.44
CA ARG A 90 -1.05 4.86 16.68
C ARG A 90 0.40 4.35 16.51
N GLY A 91 1.34 4.99 17.20
CA GLY A 91 2.78 4.70 17.08
C GLY A 91 3.13 3.23 17.33
N ARG A 92 2.40 2.53 18.24
CA ARG A 92 2.56 1.09 18.47
C ARG A 92 2.28 0.28 17.20
N LEU A 93 1.20 0.61 16.49
CA LEU A 93 0.78 -0.09 15.28
C LEU A 93 1.76 0.16 14.11
N LYS A 94 2.26 1.39 13.99
CA LYS A 94 3.36 1.73 13.06
C LYS A 94 4.62 0.91 13.36
N GLY A 95 4.96 0.76 14.63
CA GLY A 95 6.08 -0.06 15.07
C GLY A 95 5.89 -1.54 14.78
N LEU A 96 4.66 -2.05 14.97
CA LEU A 96 4.30 -3.42 14.62
C LEU A 96 4.49 -3.68 13.12
N SER A 97 3.95 -2.81 12.27
CA SER A 97 4.13 -2.92 10.82
C SER A 97 5.60 -2.92 10.40
N ARG A 98 6.42 -2.05 11.00
CA ARG A 98 7.86 -2.00 10.70
C ARG A 98 8.58 -3.31 11.05
N ARG A 99 8.22 -3.90 12.19
CA ARG A 99 8.75 -5.20 12.60
C ARG A 99 8.29 -6.30 11.65
N ALA A 100 6.99 -6.39 11.39
CA ALA A 100 6.40 -7.37 10.50
C ALA A 100 6.98 -7.31 9.08
N MET A 101 7.31 -6.11 8.58
CA MET A 101 8.01 -5.94 7.30
C MET A 101 9.41 -6.59 7.32
N ASN A 102 10.16 -6.44 8.41
CA ASN A 102 11.46 -7.08 8.54
C ASN A 102 11.35 -8.61 8.63
N GLU A 103 10.34 -9.09 9.35
CA GLU A 103 10.03 -10.53 9.45
C GLU A 103 9.63 -11.09 8.09
N LEU A 104 8.80 -10.37 7.33
CA LEU A 104 8.41 -10.75 5.98
C LEU A 104 9.62 -10.84 5.04
N ALA A 105 10.50 -9.84 5.06
CA ALA A 105 11.71 -9.86 4.24
C ALA A 105 12.63 -11.06 4.56
N ALA A 106 12.76 -11.40 5.83
CA ALA A 106 13.53 -12.57 6.25
C ALA A 106 12.86 -13.88 5.81
N ALA A 107 11.53 -13.97 5.94
CA ALA A 107 10.76 -15.14 5.54
C ALA A 107 10.78 -15.35 4.02
N GLU A 108 10.66 -14.29 3.23
CA GLU A 108 10.77 -14.35 1.76
C GLU A 108 12.15 -14.80 1.30
N LEU A 109 13.21 -14.35 1.97
CA LEU A 109 14.56 -14.80 1.70
C LEU A 109 14.70 -16.30 2.01
N ALA A 110 14.23 -16.75 3.17
CA ALA A 110 14.25 -18.16 3.56
C ALA A 110 13.46 -19.02 2.55
N LEU A 111 12.27 -18.58 2.15
CA LEU A 111 11.45 -19.27 1.15
C LEU A 111 12.14 -19.36 -0.21
N THR A 112 12.84 -18.30 -0.61
CA THR A 112 13.64 -18.29 -1.85
C THR A 112 14.74 -19.33 -1.80
N TRP A 113 15.43 -19.49 -0.66
CA TRP A 113 16.41 -20.56 -0.47
C TRP A 113 15.78 -21.95 -0.55
N LEU A 114 14.65 -22.15 0.14
CA LEU A 114 13.93 -23.41 0.12
C LEU A 114 13.50 -23.82 -1.31
N SER A 115 13.10 -22.87 -2.13
CA SER A 115 12.70 -23.11 -3.53
C SER A 115 13.83 -23.66 -4.41
N LYS A 116 15.09 -23.58 -3.97
CA LYS A 116 16.26 -24.19 -4.63
C LYS A 116 16.50 -25.64 -4.24
N THR A 117 15.71 -26.15 -3.31
CA THR A 117 15.77 -27.55 -2.85
C THR A 117 14.60 -28.35 -3.45
N SER A 118 14.67 -29.66 -3.33
CA SER A 118 13.55 -30.56 -3.69
C SER A 118 12.54 -30.76 -2.56
N LEU A 119 12.64 -29.99 -1.49
CA LEU A 119 11.79 -30.14 -0.31
C LEU A 119 10.41 -29.50 -0.51
N PRO A 120 9.35 -30.05 0.12
CA PRO A 120 8.03 -29.44 0.10
C PRO A 120 8.07 -28.05 0.71
N HIS A 121 7.42 -27.07 0.09
CA HIS A 121 7.45 -25.67 0.52
C HIS A 121 6.06 -25.02 0.56
N HIS A 122 5.01 -25.79 0.32
CA HIS A 122 3.65 -25.22 0.26
C HIS A 122 3.23 -24.55 1.56
N ASP A 123 3.42 -25.20 2.70
CA ASP A 123 3.00 -24.65 4.00
C ASP A 123 3.83 -23.41 4.38
N ALA A 124 5.13 -23.43 4.08
CA ALA A 124 5.99 -22.26 4.26
C ALA A 124 5.55 -21.09 3.39
N PHE A 125 5.17 -21.35 2.12
CA PHE A 125 4.63 -20.35 1.23
C PHE A 125 3.35 -19.73 1.78
N VAL A 126 2.39 -20.54 2.24
CA VAL A 126 1.13 -20.06 2.82
C VAL A 126 1.37 -19.18 4.05
N GLY A 127 2.32 -19.56 4.92
CA GLY A 127 2.67 -18.76 6.08
C GLY A 127 3.24 -17.38 5.71
N VAL A 128 4.13 -17.34 4.73
CA VAL A 128 4.70 -16.07 4.23
C VAL A 128 3.62 -15.21 3.55
N GLU A 129 2.73 -15.83 2.78
CA GLU A 129 1.65 -15.12 2.08
C GLU A 129 0.70 -14.41 3.03
N ARG A 130 0.35 -15.04 4.16
CA ARG A 130 -0.48 -14.40 5.20
C ARG A 130 0.11 -13.10 5.71
N LEU A 131 1.40 -13.08 5.98
CA LEU A 131 2.06 -11.84 6.43
C LEU A 131 2.15 -10.80 5.32
N ARG A 132 2.35 -11.23 4.07
CA ARG A 132 2.38 -10.35 2.91
C ARG A 132 1.02 -9.67 2.70
N GLU A 133 -0.07 -10.42 2.79
CA GLU A 133 -1.43 -9.87 2.70
C GLU A 133 -1.70 -8.88 3.82
N ALA A 134 -1.46 -9.26 5.08
CA ALA A 134 -1.64 -8.38 6.24
C ALA A 134 -0.83 -7.07 6.12
N GLN A 135 0.43 -7.16 5.68
CA GLN A 135 1.26 -5.98 5.44
C GLN A 135 0.75 -5.13 4.26
N GLY A 136 0.28 -5.77 3.20
CA GLY A 136 -0.30 -5.08 2.05
C GLY A 136 -1.53 -4.27 2.43
N GLU A 137 -2.46 -4.88 3.14
CA GLU A 137 -3.68 -4.21 3.64
C GLU A 137 -3.35 -3.07 4.60
N PHE A 138 -2.37 -3.27 5.49
CA PHE A 138 -1.98 -2.23 6.45
C PHE A 138 -1.32 -1.01 5.81
N GLN A 139 -0.92 -1.05 4.54
CA GLN A 139 -0.46 0.14 3.81
C GLN A 139 -1.60 1.06 3.36
N HIS A 140 -2.87 0.69 3.60
CA HIS A 140 -4.01 1.57 3.37
C HIS A 140 -3.85 2.92 4.09
N HIS A 141 -4.30 4.01 3.43
CA HIS A 141 -4.08 5.37 3.93
C HIS A 141 -4.80 5.71 5.24
N ASP A 142 -5.75 4.88 5.70
CA ASP A 142 -6.36 4.97 7.03
C ASP A 142 -5.79 3.94 8.02
N ALA A 143 -4.95 3.00 7.58
CA ALA A 143 -4.32 1.99 8.43
C ALA A 143 -2.97 2.46 8.97
N ILE A 144 -1.95 2.54 8.11
CA ILE A 144 -0.59 2.97 8.53
C ILE A 144 -0.59 4.40 9.08
N THR A 145 -1.51 5.23 8.65
CA THR A 145 -1.72 6.59 9.15
C THR A 145 -2.29 6.63 10.56
N GLY A 146 -2.97 5.58 11.01
CA GLY A 146 -3.61 5.51 12.33
C GLY A 146 -4.88 6.34 12.44
N THR A 147 -5.58 6.55 11.33
CA THR A 147 -6.81 7.36 11.23
C THR A 147 -8.08 6.51 11.16
N GLU A 148 -7.95 5.19 11.21
CA GLU A 148 -9.02 4.21 11.25
C GLU A 148 -9.74 4.17 12.60
N LYS A 149 -10.95 3.58 12.63
CA LYS A 149 -11.67 3.28 13.87
C LYS A 149 -10.93 2.24 14.70
N GLN A 150 -11.13 2.27 16.03
CA GLN A 150 -10.44 1.36 16.96
C GLN A 150 -10.64 -0.12 16.60
N ALA A 151 -11.87 -0.53 16.28
CA ALA A 151 -12.15 -1.93 15.93
C ALA A 151 -11.37 -2.38 14.66
N VAL A 152 -11.12 -1.47 13.73
CA VAL A 152 -10.32 -1.75 12.54
C VAL A 152 -8.83 -1.83 12.88
N ALA A 153 -8.34 -0.96 13.77
CA ALA A 153 -6.97 -1.04 14.28
C ALA A 153 -6.69 -2.35 15.03
N ASP A 154 -7.67 -2.81 15.79
CA ASP A 154 -7.60 -4.09 16.52
C ASP A 154 -7.53 -5.27 15.53
N ASP A 155 -8.32 -5.24 14.46
CA ASP A 155 -8.30 -6.25 13.40
C ASP A 155 -6.96 -6.28 12.64
N TYR A 156 -6.44 -5.15 12.23
CA TYR A 156 -5.10 -5.06 11.63
C TYR A 156 -4.01 -5.59 12.56
N THR A 157 -4.14 -5.35 13.86
CA THR A 157 -3.19 -5.89 14.85
C THR A 157 -3.21 -7.41 14.83
N VAL A 158 -4.40 -8.02 14.89
CA VAL A 158 -4.57 -9.48 14.86
C VAL A 158 -4.00 -10.05 13.55
N GLN A 159 -4.36 -9.49 12.41
CA GLN A 159 -3.87 -9.99 11.11
C GLN A 159 -2.34 -9.96 11.02
N MET A 160 -1.70 -8.86 11.48
CA MET A 160 -0.24 -8.76 11.46
C MET A 160 0.44 -9.70 12.46
N GLU A 161 -0.11 -9.87 13.66
CA GLU A 161 0.44 -10.77 14.67
C GLU A 161 0.31 -12.23 14.22
N ASP A 162 -0.83 -12.62 13.67
CA ASP A 162 -1.05 -13.94 13.08
C ASP A 162 -0.14 -14.19 11.88
N GLY A 163 -0.06 -13.23 10.97
CA GLY A 163 0.83 -13.32 9.81
C GLY A 163 2.29 -13.47 10.22
N SER A 164 2.75 -12.67 11.19
CA SER A 164 4.10 -12.77 11.76
C SER A 164 4.36 -14.14 12.39
N PHE A 165 3.39 -14.67 13.14
CA PHE A 165 3.52 -16.00 13.74
C PHE A 165 3.75 -17.06 12.66
N PHE A 166 2.92 -17.14 11.65
CA PHE A 166 3.04 -18.16 10.59
C PHE A 166 4.28 -17.97 9.71
N ALA A 167 4.67 -16.73 9.42
CA ALA A 167 5.90 -16.44 8.68
C ALA A 167 7.17 -16.84 9.47
N ASN A 168 7.17 -16.62 10.77
CA ASN A 168 8.28 -17.04 11.66
C ASN A 168 8.36 -18.56 11.81
N GLU A 169 7.23 -19.26 11.92
CA GLU A 169 7.17 -20.72 11.90
C GLU A 169 7.74 -21.26 10.59
N ALA A 170 7.31 -20.71 9.45
CA ALA A 170 7.82 -21.08 8.14
C ALA A 170 9.34 -20.83 8.02
N THR A 171 9.81 -19.68 8.48
CA THR A 171 11.23 -19.32 8.48
C THR A 171 12.03 -20.30 9.33
N SER A 172 11.56 -20.63 10.52
CA SER A 172 12.21 -21.58 11.44
C SER A 172 12.29 -22.97 10.84
N ALA A 173 11.22 -23.45 10.22
CA ALA A 173 11.20 -24.76 9.56
C ALA A 173 12.19 -24.82 8.38
N VAL A 174 12.25 -23.75 7.57
CA VAL A 174 13.20 -23.64 6.46
C VAL A 174 14.64 -23.63 6.96
N LEU A 175 14.95 -22.80 7.95
CA LEU A 175 16.30 -22.71 8.52
C LEU A 175 16.71 -24.02 9.18
N GLY A 176 15.80 -24.68 9.92
CA GLY A 176 16.04 -25.99 10.50
C GLY A 176 16.42 -27.03 9.45
N THR A 177 15.75 -27.02 8.32
CA THR A 177 16.02 -27.92 7.21
C THR A 177 17.36 -27.61 6.54
N ILE A 178 17.66 -26.33 6.29
CA ILE A 178 18.91 -25.92 5.63
C ILE A 178 20.13 -26.17 6.50
N LEU A 179 20.01 -25.97 7.80
CA LEU A 179 21.10 -26.10 8.77
C LEU A 179 21.23 -27.52 9.35
N ASP A 180 20.32 -28.43 8.98
CA ASP A 180 20.21 -29.77 9.54
C ASP A 180 20.15 -29.77 11.09
N VAL A 181 19.41 -28.82 11.64
CA VAL A 181 19.21 -28.64 13.08
C VAL A 181 17.74 -28.60 13.42
N ASN A 182 17.37 -29.19 14.55
CA ASN A 182 16.01 -29.05 15.08
C ASN A 182 15.91 -27.71 15.81
N LEU A 183 15.45 -26.69 15.11
CA LEU A 183 15.11 -25.38 15.70
C LEU A 183 13.78 -25.56 16.43
N ASN A 184 13.82 -26.05 17.68
CA ASN A 184 12.61 -26.05 18.52
C ASN A 184 12.04 -24.62 18.59
N HIS A 185 10.71 -24.53 18.52
CA HIS A 185 9.84 -23.36 18.38
C HIS A 185 10.04 -22.20 19.38
N ASN A 186 11.17 -22.06 20.03
CA ASN A 186 11.46 -21.03 21.02
C ASN A 186 12.14 -19.76 20.45
N PHE A 187 12.13 -19.56 19.13
CA PHE A 187 12.49 -18.27 18.53
C PHE A 187 11.34 -17.26 18.52
N THR A 188 10.23 -17.51 19.17
CA THR A 188 9.35 -16.44 19.59
C THR A 188 10.15 -15.56 20.54
N LEU A 189 10.66 -14.45 20.00
CA LEU A 189 11.16 -13.36 20.84
C LEU A 189 10.03 -13.03 21.82
N LYS A 190 10.19 -13.40 23.07
CA LYS A 190 9.26 -13.08 24.14
C LYS A 190 9.31 -11.59 24.41
N TRP A 191 8.69 -10.80 23.53
CA TRP A 191 8.55 -9.35 23.70
C TRP A 191 7.68 -9.00 24.91
N GLU A 192 6.87 -9.94 25.42
CA GLU A 192 6.11 -9.75 26.66
C GLU A 192 6.99 -9.52 27.90
N GLU A 193 8.21 -10.03 27.90
CA GLU A 193 9.13 -9.86 29.05
C GLU A 193 9.93 -8.54 28.97
N MET A 194 10.11 -7.96 27.80
CA MET A 194 10.85 -6.69 27.66
C MET A 194 9.99 -5.43 27.87
N GLY A 195 8.68 -5.52 27.79
CA GLY A 195 7.78 -4.37 27.84
C GLY A 195 7.27 -4.02 29.22
N LYS A 196 7.35 -4.93 30.20
CA LYS A 196 6.80 -4.71 31.53
C LYS A 196 7.73 -3.97 32.51
N ASP A 197 9.03 -4.00 32.27
CA ASP A 197 10.00 -3.42 33.22
C ASP A 197 10.50 -2.01 32.87
N LYS A 198 9.97 -1.36 31.82
CA LYS A 198 10.41 -0.02 31.38
C LYS A 198 9.32 1.04 31.33
N MET A 199 8.16 0.79 31.94
CA MET A 199 7.15 1.82 32.16
C MET A 199 6.85 1.96 33.66
N MET A 200 7.85 2.34 34.45
CA MET A 200 7.71 3.05 35.71
C MET A 200 8.53 4.33 35.67
#